data_65a7e062bc97f8648302cf9323e39227
#
_entry.id   65a7e062bc97f8648302cf9323e39227
#
_cell.length_a   1.000
_cell.length_b   1.000
_cell.length_c   1.000
_cell.angle_alpha   90.00
_cell.angle_beta   90.00
_cell.angle_gamma   90.00
#
_symmetry.space_group_name_H-M   'P 1'
#
loop_
_entity.id
_entity.type
_entity.pdbx_description
1 polymer ?
#
loop_
_entity_poly.entity_id
_entity_poly.type
_entity_poly.pdbx_seq_one_letter_code
_entity_poly.pdbx_strand_id
1 'polypeptide(L)'
;MCSSDLAAFAAQVPMAFPFVPDGACRMLHFVSYALIAGFLLANRGLVGLPVVAAGALTNVLAIAANGGVMPASASAYARAGLTETAGFASSAVLDNPRLLALGDVFAIPASIPLHNVFSVGDVCIAIGAFLAVHAACGCRWLEDARA
;
A
#
# COMPACT_ATOMS: atom_id res chain seq x y z
N MET A 1 17.43 0.42 10.52
CA MET A 1 16.26 -0.40 10.20
C MET A 1 15.67 -0.88 11.51
N CYS A 2 14.45 -0.47 11.82
CA CYS A 2 13.81 -0.83 13.07
C CYS A 2 13.21 -2.25 12.94
N SER A 3 13.24 -3.04 14.01
CA SER A 3 12.71 -4.42 14.02
C SER A 3 11.22 -4.50 13.63
N SER A 4 10.46 -3.41 13.79
CA SER A 4 9.06 -3.29 13.37
C SER A 4 8.85 -3.36 11.85
N ASP A 5 9.80 -2.84 11.05
CA ASP A 5 9.69 -2.80 9.59
C ASP A 5 9.86 -4.19 9.00
N LEU A 6 10.84 -4.95 9.54
CA LEU A 6 11.05 -6.35 9.20
C LEU A 6 9.85 -7.21 9.61
N ALA A 7 9.25 -6.93 10.77
CA ALA A 7 8.07 -7.66 11.24
C ALA A 7 6.85 -7.40 10.36
N ALA A 8 6.64 -6.14 9.92
CA ALA A 8 5.55 -5.79 9.01
C ALA A 8 5.71 -6.47 7.64
N PHE A 9 6.93 -6.50 7.10
CA PHE A 9 7.25 -7.20 5.85
C PHE A 9 7.09 -8.72 6.00
N ALA A 10 7.62 -9.28 7.09
CA ALA A 10 7.50 -10.72 7.37
C ALA A 10 6.04 -11.18 7.55
N ALA A 11 5.15 -10.32 8.07
CA ALA A 11 3.73 -10.62 8.19
C ALA A 11 3.00 -10.75 6.83
N GLN A 12 3.57 -10.21 5.76
CA GLN A 12 2.99 -10.31 4.40
C GLN A 12 3.49 -11.52 3.61
N VAL A 13 4.65 -12.08 3.99
CA VAL A 13 5.24 -13.26 3.31
C VAL A 13 4.28 -14.47 3.27
N PRO A 14 3.56 -14.83 4.35
CA PRO A 14 2.63 -15.96 4.31
C PRO A 14 1.51 -15.82 3.29
N MET A 15 1.13 -14.59 2.89
CA MET A 15 0.08 -14.35 1.89
C MET A 15 0.45 -14.87 0.50
N ALA A 16 1.75 -15.08 0.22
CA ALA A 16 2.24 -15.66 -1.03
C ALA A 16 2.11 -17.19 -1.10
N PHE A 17 1.70 -17.85 0.00
CA PHE A 17 1.62 -19.29 0.06
C PHE A 17 0.16 -19.79 0.02
N PRO A 18 -0.19 -20.73 -0.89
CA PRO A 18 -1.55 -21.22 -1.07
C PRO A 18 -2.10 -22.06 0.10
N PHE A 19 -1.28 -22.32 1.12
CA PHE A 19 -1.66 -23.13 2.29
C PHE A 19 -2.20 -22.31 3.46
N VAL A 20 -2.17 -20.97 3.37
CA VAL A 20 -2.63 -20.10 4.47
C VAL A 20 -4.12 -19.84 4.28
N PRO A 21 -4.97 -20.12 5.28
CA PRO A 21 -6.40 -19.83 5.20
C PRO A 21 -6.67 -18.33 4.97
N ASP A 22 -7.66 -17.99 4.13
CA ASP A 22 -8.02 -16.61 3.80
C ASP A 22 -8.24 -15.71 5.02
N GLY A 23 -8.82 -16.27 6.09
CA GLY A 23 -8.98 -15.56 7.36
C GLY A 23 -7.67 -15.18 8.03
N ALA A 24 -6.66 -16.04 7.97
CA ALA A 24 -5.33 -15.76 8.50
C ALA A 24 -4.60 -14.71 7.64
N CYS A 25 -4.71 -14.79 6.32
CA CYS A 25 -4.17 -13.79 5.41
C CYS A 25 -4.75 -12.39 5.71
N ARG A 26 -6.06 -12.32 5.92
CA ARG A 26 -6.75 -11.07 6.26
C ARG A 26 -6.30 -10.51 7.60
N MET A 27 -6.15 -11.35 8.64
CA MET A 27 -5.60 -10.93 9.93
C MET A 27 -4.17 -10.41 9.82
N LEU A 28 -3.29 -11.13 9.11
CA LEU A 28 -1.90 -10.72 8.90
C LEU A 28 -1.80 -9.38 8.17
N HIS A 29 -2.71 -9.16 7.22
CA HIS A 29 -2.82 -7.90 6.50
C HIS A 29 -3.12 -6.73 7.46
N PHE A 30 -4.12 -6.87 8.33
CA PHE A 30 -4.42 -5.84 9.33
C PHE A 30 -3.30 -5.67 10.38
N VAL A 31 -2.64 -6.74 10.79
CA VAL A 31 -1.48 -6.67 11.70
C VAL A 31 -0.34 -5.89 11.06
N SER A 32 -0.05 -6.12 9.78
CA SER A 32 0.99 -5.37 9.05
C SER A 32 0.68 -3.87 9.00
N TYR A 33 -0.57 -3.50 8.75
CA TYR A 33 -0.99 -2.09 8.81
C TYR A 33 -0.86 -1.48 10.21
N ALA A 34 -1.20 -2.23 11.27
CA ALA A 34 -1.03 -1.74 12.64
C ALA A 34 0.45 -1.51 13.00
N LEU A 35 1.35 -2.39 12.56
CA LEU A 35 2.79 -2.24 12.73
C LEU A 35 3.34 -1.02 11.96
N ILE A 36 2.89 -0.82 10.72
CA ILE A 36 3.25 0.35 9.92
C ILE A 36 2.73 1.63 10.59
N ALA A 37 1.49 1.64 11.08
CA ALA A 37 0.92 2.78 11.79
C ALA A 37 1.73 3.12 13.05
N GLY A 38 2.12 2.12 13.84
CA GLY A 38 2.99 2.28 15.01
C GLY A 38 4.34 2.90 14.64
N PHE A 39 4.96 2.41 13.56
CA PHE A 39 6.22 2.97 13.03
C PHE A 39 6.06 4.44 12.60
N LEU A 40 5.01 4.76 11.85
CA LEU A 40 4.74 6.13 11.38
C LEU A 40 4.51 7.09 12.54
N LEU A 41 3.76 6.67 13.56
CA LEU A 41 3.51 7.47 14.76
C LEU A 41 4.79 7.71 15.57
N ALA A 42 5.62 6.68 15.73
CA ALA A 42 6.90 6.80 16.43
C ALA A 42 7.90 7.72 15.70
N ASN A 43 7.81 7.80 14.37
CA ASN A 43 8.75 8.53 13.53
C ASN A 43 8.12 9.76 12.83
N ARG A 44 6.98 10.24 13.32
CA ARG A 44 6.20 11.33 12.70
C ARG A 44 6.95 12.64 12.42
N GLY A 45 8.10 12.85 13.06
CA GLY A 45 8.96 14.01 12.85
C GLY A 45 9.85 13.92 11.61
N LEU A 46 9.95 12.76 10.97
CA LEU A 46 10.75 12.60 9.76
C LEU A 46 10.01 13.17 8.54
N VAL A 47 10.76 13.89 7.71
CA VAL A 47 10.26 14.45 6.45
C VAL A 47 9.74 13.34 5.57
N GLY A 48 8.56 13.55 4.95
CA GLY A 48 7.93 12.57 4.07
C GLY A 48 7.01 11.56 4.78
N LEU A 49 7.24 11.21 6.06
CA LEU A 49 6.40 10.24 6.76
C LEU A 49 4.94 10.70 6.95
N PRO A 50 4.61 11.98 7.14
CA PRO A 50 3.21 12.42 7.11
C PRO A 50 2.52 12.14 5.77
N VAL A 51 3.24 12.22 4.64
CA VAL A 51 2.70 11.90 3.31
C VAL A 51 2.49 10.39 3.15
N VAL A 52 3.45 9.58 3.65
CA VAL A 52 3.29 8.12 3.73
C VAL A 52 2.06 7.77 4.58
N ALA A 53 1.90 8.41 5.73
CA ALA A 53 0.77 8.16 6.63
C ALA A 53 -0.57 8.51 5.97
N ALA A 54 -0.65 9.63 5.25
CA ALA A 54 -1.85 10.01 4.50
C ALA A 54 -2.18 8.97 3.42
N GLY A 55 -1.20 8.51 2.64
CA GLY A 55 -1.38 7.47 1.63
C GLY A 55 -1.81 6.14 2.24
N ALA A 56 -1.16 5.70 3.32
CA ALA A 56 -1.55 4.49 4.02
C ALA A 56 -2.98 4.57 4.59
N LEU A 57 -3.38 5.73 5.11
CA LEU A 57 -4.73 5.94 5.63
C LEU A 57 -5.78 5.82 4.52
N THR A 58 -5.55 6.39 3.33
CA THR A 58 -6.48 6.26 2.19
C THR A 58 -6.65 4.80 1.78
N ASN A 59 -5.55 4.01 1.74
CA ASN A 59 -5.60 2.59 1.42
C ASN A 59 -6.36 1.80 2.51
N VAL A 60 -6.07 2.05 3.79
CA VAL A 60 -6.79 1.40 4.90
C VAL A 60 -8.27 1.68 4.85
N LEU A 61 -8.69 2.92 4.55
CA LEU A 61 -10.10 3.29 4.43
C LEU A 61 -10.79 2.55 3.29
N ALA A 62 -10.15 2.46 2.11
CA ALA A 62 -10.68 1.72 0.97
C ALA A 62 -10.82 0.22 1.28
N ILE A 63 -9.78 -0.40 1.84
CA ILE A 63 -9.75 -1.82 2.22
C ILE A 63 -10.79 -2.12 3.29
N ALA A 64 -10.86 -1.31 4.35
CA ALA A 64 -11.82 -1.51 5.44
C ALA A 64 -13.28 -1.38 4.97
N ALA A 65 -13.56 -0.41 4.09
CA ALA A 65 -14.90 -0.22 3.52
C ALA A 65 -15.37 -1.39 2.64
N ASN A 66 -14.42 -2.21 2.15
CA ASN A 66 -14.68 -3.34 1.25
C ASN A 66 -14.36 -4.71 1.88
N GLY A 67 -14.45 -4.81 3.20
CA GLY A 67 -14.32 -6.10 3.90
C GLY A 67 -12.92 -6.70 3.89
N GLY A 68 -11.88 -5.88 3.75
CA GLY A 68 -10.48 -6.30 3.79
C GLY A 68 -9.85 -6.53 2.43
N VAL A 69 -10.51 -6.11 1.35
CA VAL A 69 -10.01 -6.21 -0.03
C VAL A 69 -9.90 -4.81 -0.62
N MET A 70 -8.81 -4.51 -1.31
CA MET A 70 -8.64 -3.24 -2.04
C MET A 70 -9.52 -3.27 -3.29
N PRO A 71 -10.45 -2.32 -3.48
CA PRO A 71 -11.26 -2.29 -4.68
C PRO A 71 -10.42 -1.83 -5.87
N ALA A 72 -10.46 -2.58 -6.97
CA ALA A 72 -9.78 -2.22 -8.21
C ALA A 72 -10.78 -1.88 -9.31
N SER A 73 -10.41 -0.96 -10.20
CA SER A 73 -11.22 -0.69 -11.38
C SER A 73 -11.02 -1.76 -12.44
N ALA A 74 -12.11 -2.22 -13.07
CA ALA A 74 -12.03 -3.22 -14.15
C ALA A 74 -11.13 -2.77 -15.31
N SER A 75 -11.12 -1.47 -15.63
CA SER A 75 -10.29 -0.91 -16.68
C SER A 75 -8.79 -0.90 -16.32
N ALA A 76 -8.44 -0.69 -15.05
CA ALA A 76 -7.06 -0.78 -14.60
C ALA A 76 -6.57 -2.24 -14.62
N TYR A 77 -7.40 -3.15 -14.12
CA TYR A 77 -7.12 -4.59 -14.12
C TYR A 77 -6.86 -5.12 -15.54
N ALA A 78 -7.75 -4.79 -16.49
CA ALA A 78 -7.59 -5.17 -17.90
C ALA A 78 -6.31 -4.60 -18.53
N ARG A 79 -5.98 -3.32 -18.25
CA ARG A 79 -4.74 -2.71 -18.76
C ARG A 79 -3.48 -3.33 -18.18
N ALA A 80 -3.51 -3.72 -16.92
CA ALA A 80 -2.41 -4.43 -16.27
C ALA A 80 -2.33 -5.90 -16.72
N GLY A 81 -3.30 -6.42 -17.47
CA GLY A 81 -3.33 -7.83 -17.89
C GLY A 81 -3.50 -8.79 -16.72
N LEU A 82 -4.12 -8.33 -15.64
CA LEU A 82 -4.39 -9.14 -14.47
C LEU A 82 -5.70 -9.93 -14.66
N THR A 83 -5.70 -11.17 -14.18
CA THR A 83 -6.87 -12.03 -14.14
C THR A 83 -7.26 -12.28 -12.69
N GLU A 84 -8.56 -12.41 -12.44
CA GLU A 84 -9.04 -12.78 -11.10
C GLU A 84 -8.54 -14.18 -10.75
N THR A 85 -7.85 -14.30 -9.62
CA THR A 85 -7.37 -15.56 -9.08
C THR A 85 -8.34 -16.04 -7.99
N ALA A 86 -8.61 -17.34 -7.96
CA ALA A 86 -9.37 -17.95 -6.87
C ALA A 86 -8.55 -17.88 -5.56
N GLY A 87 -9.17 -17.41 -4.47
CA GLY A 87 -8.56 -17.28 -3.16
C GLY A 87 -8.45 -15.83 -2.69
N PHE A 88 -7.70 -15.60 -1.59
CA PHE A 88 -7.49 -14.27 -1.06
C PHE A 88 -6.64 -13.42 -2.00
N ALA A 89 -7.26 -12.39 -2.56
CA ALA A 89 -6.56 -11.34 -3.30
C ALA A 89 -6.54 -10.06 -2.45
N SER A 90 -5.38 -9.42 -2.34
CA SER A 90 -5.26 -8.13 -1.66
C SER A 90 -6.00 -7.01 -2.41
N SER A 91 -6.15 -7.17 -3.73
CA SER A 91 -6.87 -6.26 -4.63
C SER A 91 -7.75 -7.07 -5.58
N ALA A 92 -8.98 -6.62 -5.82
CA ALA A 92 -9.92 -7.29 -6.72
C ALA A 92 -10.94 -6.32 -7.33
N VAL A 93 -11.50 -6.70 -8.49
CA VAL A 93 -12.66 -6.03 -9.07
C VAL A 93 -13.91 -6.48 -8.32
N LEU A 94 -14.60 -5.57 -7.65
CA LEU A 94 -15.80 -5.84 -6.86
C LEU A 94 -17.04 -5.38 -7.61
N ASP A 95 -18.17 -6.08 -7.43
CA ASP A 95 -19.45 -5.71 -8.07
C ASP A 95 -19.97 -4.36 -7.59
N ASN A 96 -19.84 -4.08 -6.28
CA ASN A 96 -20.29 -2.83 -5.65
C ASN A 96 -19.18 -2.22 -4.78
N PRO A 97 -18.11 -1.71 -5.40
CA PRO A 97 -16.97 -1.19 -4.66
C PRO A 97 -17.32 0.10 -3.93
N ARG A 98 -16.99 0.17 -2.64
CA ARG A 98 -17.04 1.41 -1.86
C ARG A 98 -15.71 2.13 -2.00
N LEU A 99 -15.74 3.48 -2.08
CA LEU A 99 -14.54 4.31 -2.15
C LEU A 99 -13.58 3.91 -3.30
N LEU A 100 -14.12 3.47 -4.45
CA LEU A 100 -13.31 3.04 -5.60
C LEU A 100 -12.26 4.09 -6.02
N ALA A 101 -12.58 5.38 -5.87
CA ALA A 101 -11.65 6.46 -6.19
C ALA A 101 -10.36 6.44 -5.33
N LEU A 102 -10.39 5.82 -4.15
CA LEU A 102 -9.23 5.59 -3.29
C LEU A 102 -8.60 4.21 -3.53
N GLY A 103 -9.22 3.39 -4.38
CA GLY A 103 -8.76 2.06 -4.74
C GLY A 103 -7.75 2.06 -5.89
N ASP A 104 -7.50 0.88 -6.42
CA ASP A 104 -6.56 0.63 -7.50
C ASP A 104 -7.15 1.03 -8.85
N VAL A 105 -7.07 2.33 -9.16
CA VAL A 105 -7.61 2.93 -10.39
C VAL A 105 -6.56 3.19 -11.46
N PHE A 106 -5.28 3.11 -11.11
CA PHE A 106 -4.17 3.22 -12.05
C PHE A 106 -3.61 1.85 -12.41
N ALA A 107 -2.94 1.76 -13.56
CA ALA A 107 -2.32 0.53 -14.04
C ALA A 107 -0.94 0.78 -14.62
N ILE A 108 0.01 -0.08 -14.28
CA ILE A 108 1.23 -0.30 -15.07
C ILE A 108 0.84 -1.31 -16.15
N PRO A 109 0.93 -0.96 -17.44
CA PRO A 109 0.48 -1.82 -18.53
C PRO A 109 1.18 -3.17 -18.57
N ALA A 110 0.49 -4.20 -19.07
CA ALA A 110 1.01 -5.56 -19.22
C ALA A 110 2.30 -5.66 -20.08
N SER A 111 2.57 -4.64 -20.91
CA SER A 111 3.81 -4.56 -21.72
C SER A 111 5.05 -4.19 -20.90
N ILE A 112 4.89 -3.75 -19.64
CA ILE A 112 5.99 -3.33 -18.78
C ILE A 112 6.26 -4.43 -17.75
N PRO A 113 7.53 -4.80 -17.48
CA PRO A 113 7.86 -5.69 -16.36
C PRO A 113 7.29 -5.17 -15.03
N LEU A 114 6.83 -6.08 -14.16
CA LEU A 114 6.19 -5.74 -12.89
C LEU A 114 4.86 -5.01 -13.07
N HIS A 115 4.13 -5.29 -14.18
CA HIS A 115 2.79 -4.77 -14.39
C HIS A 115 1.90 -5.05 -13.18
N ASN A 116 1.14 -4.04 -12.76
CA ASN A 116 0.28 -4.11 -11.59
C ASN A 116 -0.74 -2.97 -11.62
N VAL A 117 -1.71 -3.02 -10.72
CA VAL A 117 -2.61 -1.90 -10.42
C VAL A 117 -2.14 -1.18 -9.16
N PHE A 118 -2.45 0.10 -9.04
CA PHE A 118 -2.09 0.90 -7.87
C PHE A 118 -3.07 2.04 -7.64
N SER A 119 -3.09 2.53 -6.42
CA SER A 119 -3.99 3.55 -5.91
C SER A 119 -3.35 4.94 -5.82
N VAL A 120 -4.18 5.97 -5.55
CA VAL A 120 -3.69 7.29 -5.16
C VAL A 120 -2.87 7.22 -3.86
N GLY A 121 -3.27 6.34 -2.93
CA GLY A 121 -2.54 6.12 -1.69
C GLY A 121 -1.11 5.61 -1.93
N ASP A 122 -0.93 4.70 -2.89
CA ASP A 122 0.39 4.17 -3.24
C ASP A 122 1.29 5.25 -3.84
N VAL A 123 0.73 6.17 -4.64
CA VAL A 123 1.47 7.34 -5.14
C VAL A 123 1.92 8.23 -3.98
N CYS A 124 1.05 8.51 -3.01
CA CYS A 124 1.42 9.27 -1.81
C CYS A 124 2.51 8.56 -1.00
N ILE A 125 2.40 7.24 -0.81
CA ILE A 125 3.41 6.44 -0.13
C ILE A 125 4.76 6.51 -0.85
N ALA A 126 4.77 6.39 -2.18
CA ALA A 126 5.99 6.47 -2.98
C ALA A 126 6.65 7.86 -2.88
N ILE A 127 5.87 8.93 -2.99
CA ILE A 127 6.36 10.31 -2.85
C ILE A 127 6.91 10.53 -1.43
N GLY A 128 6.16 10.14 -0.41
CA GLY A 128 6.57 10.31 0.98
C GLY A 128 7.85 9.50 1.32
N ALA A 129 7.95 8.27 0.83
CA ALA A 129 9.15 7.45 0.97
C ALA A 129 10.36 8.09 0.27
N PHE A 130 10.18 8.60 -0.95
CA PHE A 130 11.23 9.33 -1.67
C PHE A 130 11.73 10.54 -0.87
N LEU A 131 10.82 11.35 -0.33
CA LEU A 131 11.17 12.51 0.51
C LEU A 131 11.91 12.09 1.78
N ALA A 132 11.49 10.99 2.43
CA ALA A 132 12.12 10.47 3.65
C ALA A 132 13.55 10.00 3.38
N VAL A 133 13.77 9.25 2.30
CA VAL A 133 15.11 8.80 1.88
C VAL A 133 15.99 9.99 1.52
N HIS A 134 15.46 10.95 0.78
CA HIS A 134 16.20 12.18 0.40
C HIS A 134 16.65 12.97 1.62
N ALA A 135 15.76 13.12 2.61
CA ALA A 135 16.07 13.78 3.87
C ALA A 135 17.12 13.01 4.69
N ALA A 136 17.01 11.67 4.74
CA ALA A 136 17.97 10.82 5.45
C ALA A 136 19.35 10.82 4.81
N CYS A 137 19.44 10.99 3.48
CA CYS A 137 20.71 11.10 2.75
C CYS A 137 21.37 12.49 2.85
N GLY A 138 20.79 13.44 3.61
CA GLY A 138 21.37 14.78 3.80
C GLY A 138 21.31 15.66 2.55
N CYS A 139 20.40 15.41 1.64
CA CYS A 139 20.21 16.25 0.46
C CYS A 139 19.65 17.62 0.86
N ARG A 140 20.44 18.66 0.67
CA ARG A 140 20.20 20.05 1.13
C ARG A 140 18.94 20.73 0.57
N TRP A 141 18.32 20.17 -0.45
CA TRP A 141 17.09 20.70 -1.09
C TRP A 141 15.90 20.92 -0.14
N LEU A 142 15.84 20.19 0.95
CA LEU A 142 14.76 20.27 1.93
C LEU A 142 15.10 21.17 3.12
N GLU A 143 16.34 21.56 3.32
CA GLU A 143 16.75 22.51 4.36
C GLU A 143 16.36 23.93 3.95
N ASP A 144 16.53 24.28 2.67
CA ASP A 144 16.19 25.61 2.13
C ASP A 144 14.68 25.88 2.11
N ALA A 145 13.84 24.85 2.11
CA ALA A 145 12.38 24.97 2.17
C ALA A 145 11.83 25.22 3.59
N ARG A 146 12.67 25.17 4.62
CA ARG A 146 12.33 25.40 6.02
C ARG A 146 12.81 26.74 6.58
N ALA A 147 13.59 27.50 5.81
CA ALA A 147 14.04 28.84 6.12
C ALA A 147 13.09 29.90 5.58
#